data_a87af677217df8c6eadf941eac67511c
#
_entry.id   a87af677217df8c6eadf941eac67511c
#
_cell.length_a   1.000
_cell.length_b   1.000
_cell.length_c   1.000
_cell.angle_alpha   90.00
_cell.angle_beta   90.00
_cell.angle_gamma   90.00
#
_symmetry.space_group_name_H-M   'P 1'
#
loop_
_entity.id
_entity.type
_entity.pdbx_description
1 polymer ?
#
loop_
_entity_poly.entity_id
_entity_poly.type
_entity_poly.pdbx_seq_one_letter_code
_entity_poly.pdbx_strand_id
1 'polypeptide(L)'
;GEIAALADIVRPTIGVITNIGEAHIEFFGTRDGILKEKSDIFKYIGESGRAIVNGDDDKLRTLRGKLKNVLTYGLNADNDIRGENVKDMGLEGMRFDIVYGGGRITATIPSPGIHMVMNSLCAAAVGLTLGIEPELIKQGIESYAPVEGRMQIIKTQRLTLLDDSFNANPTSMAAAINIACRASGR
;
A
#
# COMPACT_ATOMS: atom_id res chain seq x y z
N GLY A 1 -15.50 8.62 16.04
CA GLY A 1 -14.15 8.10 16.27
C GLY A 1 -13.07 9.16 16.02
N GLU A 2 -11.86 8.85 16.35
CA GLU A 2 -10.71 9.77 16.17
C GLU A 2 -10.48 10.12 14.69
N ILE A 3 -10.64 9.15 13.78
CA ILE A 3 -10.49 9.38 12.33
C ILE A 3 -11.52 10.39 11.83
N ALA A 4 -12.77 10.30 12.30
CA ALA A 4 -13.80 11.27 11.94
C ALA A 4 -13.45 12.69 12.39
N ALA A 5 -12.97 12.85 13.62
CA ALA A 5 -12.58 14.14 14.17
C ALA A 5 -11.41 14.76 13.40
N LEU A 6 -10.38 13.96 13.12
CA LEU A 6 -9.22 14.41 12.34
C LEU A 6 -9.61 14.75 10.89
N ALA A 7 -10.44 13.92 10.26
CA ALA A 7 -10.90 14.15 8.89
C ALA A 7 -11.80 15.40 8.77
N ASP A 8 -12.59 15.72 9.81
CA ASP A 8 -13.38 16.96 9.85
C ASP A 8 -12.50 18.23 9.89
N ILE A 9 -11.36 18.14 10.59
CA ILE A 9 -10.38 19.23 10.63
C ILE A 9 -9.65 19.37 9.29
N VAL A 10 -9.15 18.25 8.75
CA VAL A 10 -8.28 18.24 7.55
C VAL A 10 -9.08 18.50 6.27
N ARG A 11 -10.33 18.00 6.19
CA ARG A 11 -11.18 18.07 4.98
C ARG A 11 -10.43 17.57 3.74
N PRO A 12 -9.98 16.31 3.71
CA PRO A 12 -9.09 15.83 2.66
C PRO A 12 -9.76 15.81 1.30
N THR A 13 -9.01 16.12 0.25
CA THR A 13 -9.46 15.95 -1.14
C THR A 13 -9.23 14.51 -1.62
N ILE A 14 -8.29 13.81 -1.04
CA ILE A 14 -8.00 12.39 -1.31
C ILE A 14 -7.94 11.65 0.04
N GLY A 15 -8.79 10.63 0.20
CA GLY A 15 -8.74 9.72 1.34
C GLY A 15 -8.23 8.35 0.88
N VAL A 16 -7.30 7.76 1.64
CA VAL A 16 -6.69 6.48 1.30
C VAL A 16 -6.86 5.49 2.45
N ILE A 17 -7.31 4.26 2.15
CA ILE A 17 -7.26 3.15 3.11
C ILE A 17 -6.55 1.98 2.43
N THR A 18 -5.45 1.54 3.03
CA THR A 18 -4.57 0.51 2.45
C THR A 18 -5.00 -0.91 2.77
N ASN A 19 -5.53 -1.15 3.97
CA ASN A 19 -6.03 -2.46 4.38
C ASN A 19 -6.93 -2.37 5.60
N ILE A 20 -7.72 -3.44 5.81
CA ILE A 20 -8.49 -3.70 7.02
C ILE A 20 -7.94 -4.97 7.67
N GLY A 21 -6.82 -4.83 8.38
CA GLY A 21 -6.22 -5.90 9.17
C GLY A 21 -6.93 -6.12 10.51
N GLU A 22 -6.27 -6.90 11.38
CA GLU A 22 -6.75 -7.21 12.73
C GLU A 22 -6.16 -6.30 13.82
N ALA A 23 -5.31 -5.34 13.42
CA ALA A 23 -4.77 -4.36 14.35
C ALA A 23 -5.92 -3.60 15.04
N HIS A 24 -5.86 -3.49 16.37
CA HIS A 24 -6.88 -2.85 17.21
C HIS A 24 -8.25 -3.56 17.21
N ILE A 25 -8.33 -4.84 16.84
CA ILE A 25 -9.57 -5.61 16.83
C ILE A 25 -10.21 -5.68 18.23
N GLU A 26 -9.41 -5.61 19.28
CA GLU A 26 -9.85 -5.54 20.68
C GLU A 26 -10.73 -4.33 20.99
N PHE A 27 -10.52 -3.19 20.29
CA PHE A 27 -11.32 -1.98 20.46
C PHE A 27 -12.57 -1.95 19.57
N PHE A 28 -12.49 -2.57 18.37
CA PHE A 28 -13.55 -2.51 17.37
C PHE A 28 -14.38 -3.81 17.26
N GLY A 29 -13.98 -4.85 17.98
CA GLY A 29 -14.65 -6.15 18.06
C GLY A 29 -14.54 -6.99 16.79
N THR A 30 -14.65 -6.39 15.61
CA THR A 30 -14.64 -7.09 14.32
C THR A 30 -13.93 -6.28 13.25
N ARG A 31 -13.49 -6.95 12.17
CA ARG A 31 -12.96 -6.28 10.96
C ARG A 31 -14.00 -5.34 10.32
N ASP A 32 -15.29 -5.62 10.44
CA ASP A 32 -16.35 -4.72 9.97
C ASP A 32 -16.43 -3.45 10.82
N GLY A 33 -16.19 -3.54 12.13
CA GLY A 33 -16.04 -2.40 13.02
C GLY A 33 -14.86 -1.52 12.62
N ILE A 34 -13.70 -2.13 12.31
CA ILE A 34 -12.51 -1.43 11.81
C ILE A 34 -12.80 -0.76 10.46
N LEU A 35 -13.45 -1.45 9.52
CA LEU A 35 -13.85 -0.88 8.24
C LEU A 35 -14.73 0.36 8.44
N LYS A 36 -15.74 0.27 9.30
CA LYS A 36 -16.67 1.38 9.59
C LYS A 36 -15.89 2.61 10.10
N GLU A 37 -15.04 2.42 11.11
CA GLU A 37 -14.24 3.50 11.71
C GLU A 37 -13.29 4.14 10.69
N LYS A 38 -12.51 3.33 9.96
CA LYS A 38 -11.58 3.84 8.96
C LYS A 38 -12.32 4.55 7.82
N SER A 39 -13.47 4.04 7.40
CA SER A 39 -14.26 4.62 6.30
C SER A 39 -14.86 5.98 6.64
N ASP A 40 -14.83 6.39 7.90
CA ASP A 40 -15.29 7.72 8.30
C ASP A 40 -14.50 8.84 7.61
N ILE A 41 -13.23 8.61 7.24
CA ILE A 41 -12.47 9.58 6.44
C ILE A 41 -13.19 9.98 5.15
N PHE A 42 -13.90 9.06 4.52
CA PHE A 42 -14.58 9.31 3.24
C PHE A 42 -15.82 10.20 3.36
N LYS A 43 -16.36 10.38 4.56
CA LYS A 43 -17.49 11.31 4.80
C LYS A 43 -17.08 12.77 4.68
N TYR A 44 -15.79 13.05 4.83
CA TYR A 44 -15.24 14.40 4.86
C TYR A 44 -14.49 14.78 3.57
N ILE A 45 -14.47 13.86 2.59
CA ILE A 45 -13.98 14.15 1.24
C ILE A 45 -15.04 14.99 0.52
N GLY A 46 -14.64 16.11 -0.07
CA GLY A 46 -15.53 16.96 -0.86
C GLY A 46 -16.09 16.24 -2.09
N GLU A 47 -17.13 16.80 -2.72
CA GLU A 47 -17.81 16.18 -3.89
C GLU A 47 -16.86 15.86 -5.06
N SER A 48 -15.83 16.68 -5.27
CA SER A 48 -14.80 16.47 -6.30
C SER A 48 -13.65 15.59 -5.82
N GLY A 49 -13.64 15.22 -4.54
CA GLY A 49 -12.55 14.43 -3.96
C GLY A 49 -12.61 12.96 -4.33
N ARG A 50 -11.58 12.21 -3.98
CA ARG A 50 -11.42 10.82 -4.36
C ARG A 50 -11.13 9.91 -3.17
N ALA A 51 -11.83 8.78 -3.11
CA ALA A 51 -11.53 7.68 -2.21
C ALA A 51 -10.61 6.68 -2.95
N ILE A 52 -9.48 6.34 -2.38
CA ILE A 52 -8.54 5.34 -2.93
C ILE A 52 -8.47 4.16 -1.97
N VAL A 53 -8.76 2.96 -2.45
CA VAL A 53 -8.82 1.76 -1.63
C VAL A 53 -8.11 0.58 -2.29
N ASN A 54 -7.54 -0.28 -1.47
CA ASN A 54 -7.02 -1.58 -1.91
C ASN A 54 -8.21 -2.50 -2.30
N GLY A 55 -8.37 -2.76 -3.58
CA GLY A 55 -9.44 -3.61 -4.09
C GLY A 55 -9.20 -5.10 -3.90
N ASP A 56 -7.99 -5.50 -3.48
CA ASP A 56 -7.68 -6.89 -3.11
C ASP A 56 -8.04 -7.21 -1.66
N ASP A 57 -8.25 -6.18 -0.82
CA ASP A 57 -8.75 -6.36 0.54
C ASP A 57 -10.26 -6.68 0.52
N ASP A 58 -10.65 -7.80 1.13
CA ASP A 58 -12.02 -8.32 1.13
C ASP A 58 -13.05 -7.35 1.72
N LYS A 59 -12.62 -6.51 2.68
CA LYS A 59 -13.48 -5.51 3.30
C LYS A 59 -13.54 -4.23 2.48
N LEU A 60 -12.41 -3.72 2.01
CA LEU A 60 -12.34 -2.46 1.25
C LEU A 60 -13.04 -2.59 -0.12
N ARG A 61 -12.92 -3.73 -0.78
CA ARG A 61 -13.61 -3.96 -2.06
C ARG A 61 -15.12 -3.80 -1.97
N THR A 62 -15.72 -3.99 -0.79
CA THR A 62 -17.17 -3.78 -0.57
C THR A 62 -17.60 -2.31 -0.67
N LEU A 63 -16.63 -1.39 -0.67
CA LEU A 63 -16.89 0.04 -0.82
C LEU A 63 -17.08 0.45 -2.28
N ARG A 64 -16.64 -0.40 -3.23
CA ARG A 64 -16.87 -0.21 -4.66
C ARG A 64 -18.39 -0.16 -4.92
N GLY A 65 -18.87 0.87 -5.56
CA GLY A 65 -20.31 1.10 -5.81
C GLY A 65 -21.11 1.67 -4.62
N LYS A 66 -20.52 1.74 -3.41
CA LYS A 66 -21.17 2.40 -2.25
C LYS A 66 -20.72 3.85 -2.06
N LEU A 67 -19.49 4.15 -2.44
CA LEU A 67 -18.93 5.50 -2.38
C LEU A 67 -18.87 6.10 -3.79
N LYS A 68 -19.04 7.40 -3.89
CA LYS A 68 -18.78 8.16 -5.12
C LYS A 68 -17.26 8.29 -5.34
N ASN A 69 -16.82 8.33 -6.58
CA ASN A 69 -15.43 8.62 -6.95
C ASN A 69 -14.40 7.68 -6.29
N VAL A 70 -14.70 6.39 -6.21
CA VAL A 70 -13.74 5.37 -5.72
C VAL A 70 -12.77 5.01 -6.83
N LEU A 71 -11.48 4.97 -6.49
CA LEU A 71 -10.42 4.39 -7.29
C LEU A 71 -9.85 3.19 -6.54
N THR A 72 -9.76 2.06 -7.19
CA THR A 72 -9.22 0.83 -6.60
C THR A 72 -7.84 0.52 -7.13
N TYR A 73 -6.97 -0.01 -6.28
CA TYR A 73 -5.67 -0.52 -6.69
C TYR A 73 -5.43 -1.92 -6.11
N GLY A 74 -4.61 -2.72 -6.77
CA GLY A 74 -4.26 -4.06 -6.33
C GLY A 74 -3.68 -4.93 -7.45
N LEU A 75 -3.59 -6.23 -7.22
CA LEU A 75 -3.09 -7.21 -8.21
C LEU A 75 -4.23 -7.87 -8.99
N ASN A 76 -5.45 -7.86 -8.46
CA ASN A 76 -6.60 -8.43 -9.16
C ASN A 76 -6.93 -7.61 -10.41
N ALA A 77 -7.33 -8.30 -11.48
CA ALA A 77 -7.56 -7.73 -12.80
C ALA A 77 -8.71 -6.71 -12.85
N ASP A 78 -9.61 -6.73 -11.87
CA ASP A 78 -10.76 -5.83 -11.78
C ASP A 78 -10.45 -4.48 -11.09
N ASN A 79 -9.20 -4.26 -10.66
CA ASN A 79 -8.77 -2.97 -10.13
C ASN A 79 -8.55 -1.92 -11.22
N ASP A 80 -8.82 -0.67 -10.90
CA ASP A 80 -8.58 0.47 -11.80
C ASP A 80 -7.09 0.69 -12.05
N ILE A 81 -6.28 0.52 -11.00
CA ILE A 81 -4.82 0.53 -11.05
C ILE A 81 -4.33 -0.83 -10.58
N ARG A 82 -3.68 -1.58 -11.47
CA ARG A 82 -3.30 -2.95 -11.16
C ARG A 82 -1.82 -3.23 -11.39
N GLY A 83 -1.27 -4.07 -10.55
CA GLY A 83 0.08 -4.62 -10.70
C GLY A 83 0.06 -5.86 -11.59
N GLU A 84 0.88 -5.86 -12.64
CA GLU A 84 1.09 -7.00 -13.53
C GLU A 84 2.58 -7.37 -13.60
N ASN A 85 2.90 -8.57 -14.10
CA ASN A 85 4.26 -9.01 -14.34
C ASN A 85 5.19 -8.87 -13.12
N VAL A 86 4.64 -9.10 -11.92
CA VAL A 86 5.38 -8.94 -10.66
C VAL A 86 6.50 -9.98 -10.58
N LYS A 87 7.74 -9.50 -10.46
CA LYS A 87 8.94 -10.31 -10.35
C LYS A 87 9.65 -10.01 -9.04
N ASP A 88 9.83 -11.05 -8.24
CA ASP A 88 10.64 -11.01 -7.03
C ASP A 88 12.13 -11.06 -7.41
N MET A 89 12.90 -10.07 -7.00
CA MET A 89 14.34 -9.97 -7.23
C MET A 89 15.14 -10.23 -5.95
N GLY A 90 14.52 -10.89 -4.97
CA GLY A 90 15.12 -11.14 -3.66
C GLY A 90 15.35 -9.83 -2.90
N LEU A 91 16.51 -9.69 -2.28
CA LEU A 91 16.84 -8.50 -1.51
C LEU A 91 17.02 -7.22 -2.35
N GLU A 92 17.12 -7.35 -3.68
CA GLU A 92 17.23 -6.20 -4.59
C GLU A 92 15.86 -5.52 -4.85
N GLY A 93 14.79 -6.12 -4.36
CA GLY A 93 13.45 -5.53 -4.44
C GLY A 93 12.49 -6.25 -5.37
N MET A 94 11.52 -5.52 -5.88
CA MET A 94 10.43 -6.03 -6.72
C MET A 94 10.33 -5.23 -8.02
N ARG A 95 10.24 -5.93 -9.16
CA ARG A 95 9.95 -5.31 -10.46
C ARG A 95 8.52 -5.67 -10.87
N PHE A 96 7.78 -4.71 -11.40
CA PHE A 96 6.39 -4.90 -11.78
C PHE A 96 5.94 -3.84 -12.78
N ASP A 97 4.82 -4.11 -13.42
CA ASP A 97 4.12 -3.14 -14.24
C ASP A 97 2.92 -2.57 -13.47
N ILE A 98 2.72 -1.27 -13.56
CA ILE A 98 1.53 -0.56 -13.09
C ILE A 98 0.67 -0.27 -14.29
N VAL A 99 -0.50 -0.89 -14.39
CA VAL A 99 -1.45 -0.72 -15.49
C VAL A 99 -2.62 0.12 -15.03
N TYR A 100 -2.97 1.14 -15.80
CA TYR A 100 -4.06 2.07 -15.53
C TYR A 100 -4.76 2.48 -16.84
N GLY A 101 -5.89 3.21 -16.76
CA GLY A 101 -6.67 3.57 -17.95
C GLY A 101 -5.94 4.41 -19.00
N GLY A 102 -4.84 5.07 -18.63
CA GLY A 102 -4.02 5.89 -19.54
C GLY A 102 -2.75 5.21 -20.05
N GLY A 103 -2.43 4.00 -19.58
CA GLY A 103 -1.19 3.33 -20.02
C GLY A 103 -0.57 2.35 -19.03
N ARG A 104 0.75 2.24 -19.11
CA ARG A 104 1.56 1.30 -18.33
C ARG A 104 2.86 1.95 -17.89
N ILE A 105 3.25 1.73 -16.64
CA ILE A 105 4.54 2.12 -16.06
C ILE A 105 5.24 0.84 -15.64
N THR A 106 6.46 0.59 -16.11
CA THR A 106 7.32 -0.46 -15.54
C THR A 106 8.26 0.16 -14.52
N ALA A 107 8.18 -0.29 -13.27
CA ALA A 107 8.98 0.23 -12.17
C ALA A 107 9.65 -0.87 -11.36
N THR A 108 10.71 -0.49 -10.65
CA THR A 108 11.41 -1.35 -9.69
C THR A 108 11.46 -0.65 -8.34
N ILE A 109 10.84 -1.24 -7.31
CA ILE A 109 10.97 -0.76 -5.94
C ILE A 109 12.17 -1.44 -5.28
N PRO A 110 13.18 -0.69 -4.77
CA PRO A 110 14.38 -1.28 -4.15
C PRO A 110 14.11 -1.75 -2.70
N SER A 111 13.03 -2.47 -2.51
CA SER A 111 12.64 -3.05 -1.22
C SER A 111 11.86 -4.33 -1.48
N PRO A 112 12.20 -5.44 -0.80
CA PRO A 112 11.60 -6.74 -1.07
C PRO A 112 10.17 -6.87 -0.53
N GLY A 113 9.43 -7.76 -1.16
CA GLY A 113 8.12 -8.21 -0.71
C GLY A 113 6.93 -7.59 -1.44
N ILE A 114 5.90 -8.41 -1.59
CA ILE A 114 4.68 -8.06 -2.34
C ILE A 114 3.95 -6.85 -1.74
N HIS A 115 4.06 -6.61 -0.43
CA HIS A 115 3.48 -5.45 0.23
C HIS A 115 4.10 -4.14 -0.28
N MET A 116 5.36 -4.15 -0.73
CA MET A 116 6.00 -2.97 -1.33
C MET A 116 5.44 -2.69 -2.73
N VAL A 117 5.09 -3.74 -3.49
CA VAL A 117 4.34 -3.57 -4.74
C VAL A 117 2.98 -2.92 -4.46
N MET A 118 2.24 -3.41 -3.46
CA MET A 118 0.95 -2.84 -3.06
C MET A 118 1.06 -1.37 -2.62
N ASN A 119 2.09 -1.03 -1.85
CA ASN A 119 2.37 0.35 -1.45
C ASN A 119 2.71 1.24 -2.66
N SER A 120 3.46 0.72 -3.62
CA SER A 120 3.79 1.41 -4.87
C SER A 120 2.55 1.65 -5.74
N LEU A 121 1.64 0.66 -5.84
CA LEU A 121 0.37 0.82 -6.54
C LEU A 121 -0.52 1.89 -5.88
N CYS A 122 -0.53 1.93 -4.54
CA CYS A 122 -1.21 2.97 -3.78
C CYS A 122 -0.63 4.36 -4.08
N ALA A 123 0.70 4.50 -4.03
CA ALA A 123 1.38 5.74 -4.35
C ALA A 123 1.11 6.19 -5.79
N ALA A 124 1.12 5.25 -6.75
CA ALA A 124 0.78 5.53 -8.14
C ALA A 124 -0.68 5.99 -8.29
N ALA A 125 -1.62 5.37 -7.56
CA ALA A 125 -3.03 5.77 -7.57
C ALA A 125 -3.22 7.21 -7.09
N VAL A 126 -2.50 7.61 -6.02
CA VAL A 126 -2.49 8.99 -5.53
C VAL A 126 -1.86 9.92 -6.56
N GLY A 127 -0.67 9.58 -7.07
CA GLY A 127 0.06 10.39 -8.05
C GLY A 127 -0.75 10.65 -9.32
N LEU A 128 -1.35 9.59 -9.90
CA LEU A 128 -2.21 9.71 -11.07
C LEU A 128 -3.46 10.55 -10.79
N THR A 129 -4.05 10.42 -9.58
CA THR A 129 -5.19 11.26 -9.17
C THR A 129 -4.81 12.74 -9.08
N LEU A 130 -3.58 13.04 -8.70
CA LEU A 130 -3.05 14.40 -8.64
C LEU A 130 -2.56 14.93 -9.99
N GLY A 131 -2.63 14.13 -11.06
CA GLY A 131 -2.16 14.50 -12.39
C GLY A 131 -0.62 14.53 -12.50
N ILE A 132 0.09 13.80 -11.64
CA ILE A 132 1.54 13.68 -11.73
C ILE A 132 1.88 12.82 -12.96
N GLU A 133 2.85 13.28 -13.74
CA GLU A 133 3.33 12.57 -14.93
C GLU A 133 3.82 11.15 -14.57
N PRO A 134 3.46 10.13 -15.38
CA PRO A 134 3.80 8.73 -15.10
C PRO A 134 5.29 8.47 -14.86
N GLU A 135 6.15 9.17 -15.59
CA GLU A 135 7.61 9.03 -15.42
C GLU A 135 8.09 9.56 -14.06
N LEU A 136 7.49 10.63 -13.54
CA LEU A 136 7.80 11.14 -12.20
C LEU A 136 7.31 10.18 -11.11
N ILE A 137 6.15 9.54 -11.32
CA ILE A 137 5.65 8.49 -10.40
C ILE A 137 6.65 7.32 -10.35
N LYS A 138 7.13 6.87 -11.51
CA LYS A 138 8.15 5.83 -11.61
C LYS A 138 9.42 6.23 -10.86
N GLN A 139 9.95 7.41 -11.12
CA GLN A 139 11.15 7.92 -10.44
C GLN A 139 10.97 7.96 -8.93
N GLY A 140 9.79 8.39 -8.45
CA GLY A 140 9.45 8.39 -7.02
C GLY A 140 9.47 6.99 -6.42
N ILE A 141 8.92 5.99 -7.11
CA ILE A 141 8.94 4.59 -6.66
C ILE A 141 10.37 4.05 -6.64
N GLU A 142 11.15 4.28 -7.70
CA GLU A 142 12.51 3.77 -7.84
C GLU A 142 13.52 4.46 -6.92
N SER A 143 13.22 5.68 -6.48
CA SER A 143 14.03 6.42 -5.51
C SER A 143 13.70 6.10 -4.04
N TYR A 144 12.77 5.17 -3.79
CA TYR A 144 12.39 4.79 -2.42
C TYR A 144 13.61 4.33 -1.62
N ALA A 145 13.75 4.88 -0.42
CA ALA A 145 14.73 4.41 0.56
C ALA A 145 13.98 3.97 1.83
N PRO A 146 14.27 2.77 2.36
CA PRO A 146 13.65 2.31 3.60
C PRO A 146 13.94 3.25 4.76
N VAL A 147 12.93 3.51 5.58
CA VAL A 147 13.11 4.19 6.85
C VAL A 147 13.71 3.21 7.85
N GLU A 148 14.52 3.70 8.78
CA GLU A 148 15.14 2.91 9.85
C GLU A 148 14.09 2.04 10.57
N GLY A 149 14.43 0.75 10.78
CA GLY A 149 13.54 -0.23 11.37
C GLY A 149 12.34 -0.66 10.51
N ARG A 150 12.32 -0.31 9.23
CA ARG A 150 11.26 -0.70 8.27
C ARG A 150 11.84 -1.47 7.09
N MET A 151 11.98 -2.78 7.25
CA MET A 151 12.54 -3.70 6.24
C MET A 151 13.88 -3.18 5.68
N GLN A 152 14.71 -2.59 6.53
CA GLN A 152 16.00 -2.06 6.14
C GLN A 152 17.01 -3.20 5.95
N ILE A 153 17.67 -3.23 4.79
CA ILE A 153 18.71 -4.21 4.48
C ILE A 153 20.06 -3.61 4.80
N ILE A 154 20.73 -4.13 5.83
CA ILE A 154 22.05 -3.68 6.29
C ILE A 154 23.08 -4.75 5.92
N LYS A 155 23.91 -4.47 4.92
CA LYS A 155 25.00 -5.37 4.50
C LYS A 155 26.26 -5.08 5.31
N THR A 156 26.78 -6.09 6.01
CA THR A 156 28.07 -6.04 6.69
C THR A 156 29.07 -6.95 5.98
N GLN A 157 30.33 -6.98 6.45
CA GLN A 157 31.35 -7.87 5.88
C GLN A 157 31.05 -9.37 6.06
N ARG A 158 30.23 -9.74 7.06
CA ARG A 158 29.98 -11.14 7.43
C ARG A 158 28.54 -11.59 7.24
N LEU A 159 27.59 -10.68 7.30
CA LEU A 159 26.18 -11.01 7.27
C LEU A 159 25.34 -9.87 6.67
N THR A 160 24.16 -10.21 6.24
CA THR A 160 23.12 -9.26 5.86
C THR A 160 22.03 -9.29 6.93
N LEU A 161 21.69 -8.13 7.47
CA LEU A 161 20.61 -7.96 8.45
C LEU A 161 19.36 -7.45 7.71
N LEU A 162 18.21 -8.01 8.06
CA LEU A 162 16.91 -7.40 7.75
C LEU A 162 16.37 -6.77 9.03
N ASP A 163 16.35 -5.46 9.07
CA ASP A 163 15.83 -4.72 10.22
C ASP A 163 14.40 -4.26 9.94
N ASP A 164 13.42 -4.89 10.61
CA ASP A 164 12.00 -4.54 10.61
C ASP A 164 11.49 -4.37 12.05
N SER A 165 12.29 -3.73 12.89
CA SER A 165 12.13 -3.67 14.34
C SER A 165 11.22 -2.56 14.86
N PHE A 166 10.76 -1.64 13.99
CA PHE A 166 9.97 -0.48 14.42
C PHE A 166 8.66 -0.89 15.11
N ASN A 167 7.98 -1.88 14.58
CA ASN A 167 6.74 -2.43 15.14
C ASN A 167 6.52 -3.85 14.61
N ALA A 168 5.78 -4.67 15.36
CA ALA A 168 5.54 -6.04 14.99
C ALA A 168 4.06 -6.42 15.17
N ASN A 169 3.55 -7.19 14.23
CA ASN A 169 2.30 -7.94 14.33
C ASN A 169 2.46 -9.27 13.56
N PRO A 170 1.60 -10.26 13.77
CA PRO A 170 1.74 -11.57 13.12
C PRO A 170 1.91 -11.50 11.60
N THR A 171 1.17 -10.63 10.92
CA THR A 171 1.21 -10.48 9.47
C THR A 171 2.54 -9.87 8.99
N SER A 172 3.02 -8.81 9.63
CA SER A 172 4.29 -8.18 9.26
C SER A 172 5.48 -9.09 9.55
N MET A 173 5.47 -9.79 10.69
CA MET A 173 6.51 -10.76 11.02
C MET A 173 6.57 -11.91 10.02
N ALA A 174 5.42 -12.47 9.63
CA ALA A 174 5.36 -13.50 8.60
C ALA A 174 5.93 -13.01 7.26
N ALA A 175 5.63 -11.76 6.86
CA ALA A 175 6.18 -11.16 5.65
C ALA A 175 7.72 -11.04 5.73
N ALA A 176 8.27 -10.54 6.83
CA ALA A 176 9.71 -10.42 7.03
C ALA A 176 10.43 -11.78 7.02
N ILE A 177 9.87 -12.79 7.71
CA ILE A 177 10.40 -14.17 7.72
C ILE A 177 10.38 -14.76 6.30
N ASN A 178 9.29 -14.59 5.56
CA ASN A 178 9.21 -15.09 4.17
C ASN A 178 10.25 -14.46 3.26
N ILE A 179 10.56 -13.17 3.42
CA ILE A 179 11.62 -12.49 2.69
C ILE A 179 12.98 -13.09 3.07
N ALA A 180 13.24 -13.23 4.37
CA ALA A 180 14.50 -13.83 4.86
C ALA A 180 14.69 -15.26 4.35
N CYS A 181 13.64 -16.09 4.34
CA CYS A 181 13.70 -17.46 3.83
C CYS A 181 13.97 -17.56 2.31
N ARG A 182 13.60 -16.54 1.54
CA ARG A 182 13.83 -16.48 0.09
C ARG A 182 15.15 -15.82 -0.28
N ALA A 183 15.77 -15.11 0.66
CA ALA A 183 17.08 -14.53 0.44
C ALA A 183 18.11 -15.65 0.23
N SER A 184 18.82 -15.60 -0.89
CA SER A 184 19.93 -16.52 -1.16
C SER A 184 21.09 -16.17 -0.25
N GLY A 185 21.31 -16.95 0.78
CA GLY A 185 22.41 -16.80 1.75
C GLY A 185 22.30 -17.88 2.83
N ARG A 186 23.44 -18.34 3.34
CA ARG A 186 23.53 -19.20 4.52
C ARG A 186 23.78 -18.34 5.74
#